data_2a97d9bd4ea8b7d61e88956d62a3c254
#
_entry.id   2a97d9bd4ea8b7d61e88956d62a3c254
#
_cell.length_a   1.000
_cell.length_b   1.000
_cell.length_c   1.000
_cell.angle_alpha   90.00
_cell.angle_beta   90.00
_cell.angle_gamma   90.00
#
_symmetry.space_group_name_H-M   'P 1'
#
loop_
_entity.id
_entity.type
_entity.pdbx_description
1 polymer ?
#
loop_
_entity_poly.entity_id
_entity_poly.type
_entity_poly.pdbx_seq_one_letter_code
_entity_poly.pdbx_strand_id
1 'polypeptide(L)'
;TKGLRACHDFLSQFHVEAVGMESTGVYWRPVWHALCDDFELILAQPAHMKAIPGQKTDKKDAHWIAKLTRIGLLPRSFVPDETIQELRELTRQRKHYVESRNRETNRI
;
A
#
# COMPACT_ATOMS: atom_id res chain seq x y z
N THR A 1 0.49 -0.51 16.08
CA THR A 1 1.77 -0.12 16.65
C THR A 1 1.78 1.35 17.11
N LYS A 2 2.72 1.71 17.96
CA LYS A 2 2.89 3.07 18.45
C LYS A 2 3.10 4.08 17.32
N GLY A 3 3.89 3.72 16.31
CA GLY A 3 4.15 4.58 15.15
C GLY A 3 2.91 4.82 14.28
N LEU A 4 2.08 3.81 14.09
CA LEU A 4 0.83 3.94 13.32
C LEU A 4 -0.19 4.81 14.04
N ARG A 5 -0.29 4.69 15.36
CA ARG A 5 -1.15 5.57 16.17
C ARG A 5 -0.67 7.01 16.12
N ALA A 6 0.62 7.25 16.21
CA ALA A 6 1.20 8.59 16.09
C ALA A 6 0.92 9.22 14.71
N CYS A 7 1.00 8.43 13.64
CA CYS A 7 0.65 8.86 12.30
C CYS A 7 -0.84 9.24 12.20
N HIS A 8 -1.73 8.42 12.72
CA HIS A 8 -3.16 8.68 12.76
C HIS A 8 -3.47 9.99 13.50
N ASP A 9 -2.89 10.18 14.68
CA ASP A 9 -3.10 11.38 15.51
C ASP A 9 -2.56 12.63 14.81
N PHE A 10 -1.41 12.52 14.18
CA PHE A 10 -0.83 13.61 13.41
C PHE A 10 -1.75 14.05 12.26
N LEU A 11 -2.25 13.11 11.48
CA LEU A 11 -3.17 13.41 10.37
C LEU A 11 -4.47 14.02 10.87
N SER A 12 -4.99 13.54 11.99
CA SER A 12 -6.22 14.06 12.61
C SER A 12 -6.11 15.52 13.04
N GLN A 13 -4.92 15.97 13.45
CA GLN A 13 -4.67 17.38 13.83
C GLN A 13 -4.88 18.35 12.67
N PHE A 14 -4.57 17.93 11.45
CA PHE A 14 -4.63 18.79 10.27
C PHE A 14 -5.94 18.66 9.47
N HIS A 15 -6.95 17.99 10.02
CA HIS A 15 -8.25 17.78 9.36
C HIS A 15 -8.09 17.16 7.96
N VAL A 16 -7.21 16.19 7.83
CA VAL A 16 -6.98 15.46 6.58
C VAL A 16 -8.22 14.67 6.21
N GLU A 17 -8.68 14.80 4.98
CA GLU A 17 -9.84 14.06 4.45
C GLU A 17 -9.41 12.79 3.73
N ALA A 18 -8.39 12.86 2.90
CA ALA A 18 -7.91 11.76 2.07
C ALA A 18 -6.41 11.53 2.21
N VAL A 19 -6.00 10.28 2.13
CA VAL A 19 -4.60 9.87 2.20
C VAL A 19 -4.28 8.98 1.01
N GLY A 20 -3.35 9.42 0.17
CA GLY A 20 -2.81 8.61 -0.92
C GLY A 20 -1.58 7.83 -0.47
N MET A 21 -1.46 6.60 -0.93
CA MET A 21 -0.29 5.77 -0.64
C MET A 21 0.07 4.86 -1.81
N GLU A 22 1.34 4.48 -1.89
CA GLU A 22 1.85 3.58 -2.91
C GLU A 22 1.85 2.13 -2.40
N SER A 23 1.42 1.19 -3.25
CA SER A 23 1.33 -0.23 -2.90
C SER A 23 2.66 -0.98 -3.08
N THR A 24 3.71 -0.51 -2.44
CA THR A 24 5.02 -1.16 -2.47
C THR A 24 5.06 -2.32 -1.49
N GLY A 25 5.25 -3.55 -2.00
CA GLY A 25 5.31 -4.76 -1.17
C GLY A 25 4.04 -4.95 -0.34
N VAL A 26 4.21 -5.25 0.94
CA VAL A 26 3.12 -5.43 1.91
C VAL A 26 3.06 -4.32 2.97
N TYR A 27 3.94 -3.35 2.89
CA TYR A 27 4.10 -2.29 3.91
C TYR A 27 2.91 -1.35 4.02
N TRP A 28 2.11 -1.23 2.96
CA TRP A 28 0.90 -0.41 2.94
C TRP A 28 -0.23 -0.97 3.82
N ARG A 29 -0.28 -2.29 4.03
CA ARG A 29 -1.39 -2.97 4.73
C ARG A 29 -1.60 -2.51 6.18
N PRO A 30 -0.57 -2.48 7.04
CA PRO A 30 -0.74 -1.99 8.40
C PRO A 30 -1.20 -0.53 8.45
N VAL A 31 -0.69 0.30 7.55
CA VAL A 31 -1.06 1.70 7.43
C VAL A 31 -2.52 1.82 7.00
N TRP A 32 -2.93 1.04 6.01
CA TRP A 32 -4.31 0.98 5.54
C TRP A 32 -5.27 0.64 6.68
N HIS A 33 -5.01 -0.42 7.41
CA HIS A 33 -5.86 -0.85 8.53
C HIS A 33 -5.92 0.18 9.66
N ALA A 34 -4.84 0.89 9.91
CA ALA A 34 -4.79 1.93 10.94
C ALA A 34 -5.60 3.18 10.58
N LEU A 35 -5.78 3.47 9.29
CA LEU A 35 -6.35 4.73 8.82
C LEU A 35 -7.71 4.59 8.13
N CYS A 36 -8.12 3.39 7.73
CA CYS A 36 -9.28 3.21 6.84
C CYS A 36 -10.63 3.62 7.44
N ASP A 37 -10.76 3.62 8.76
CA ASP A 37 -12.01 3.98 9.43
C ASP A 37 -12.25 5.50 9.51
N ASP A 38 -11.18 6.30 9.48
CA ASP A 38 -11.25 7.74 9.73
C ASP A 38 -10.88 8.59 8.52
N PHE A 39 -10.27 8.01 7.50
CA PHE A 39 -9.81 8.74 6.30
C PHE A 39 -10.24 8.02 5.03
N GLU A 40 -10.49 8.78 3.98
CA GLU A 40 -10.59 8.22 2.63
C GLU A 40 -9.19 7.80 2.17
N LEU A 41 -8.99 6.51 1.89
CA LEU A 41 -7.70 5.98 1.48
C LEU A 41 -7.68 5.67 -0.02
N ILE A 42 -6.60 6.06 -0.66
CA ILE A 42 -6.36 5.80 -2.08
C ILE A 42 -5.02 5.07 -2.20
N LEU A 43 -5.07 3.84 -2.71
CA LEU A 43 -3.90 3.04 -2.97
C LEU A 43 -3.56 3.09 -4.46
N ALA A 44 -2.32 3.43 -4.79
CA ALA A 44 -1.84 3.49 -6.16
C ALA A 44 -0.73 2.47 -6.42
N GLN A 45 -0.72 1.88 -7.60
CA GLN A 45 0.36 0.98 -8.00
C GLN A 45 1.57 1.77 -8.50
N PRO A 46 2.81 1.37 -8.13
CA PRO A 46 4.03 2.02 -8.61
C PRO A 46 4.13 2.12 -10.13
N ALA A 47 3.68 1.09 -10.84
CA ALA A 47 3.69 1.07 -12.31
C ALA A 47 2.81 2.18 -12.91
N HIS A 48 1.64 2.43 -12.32
CA HIS A 48 0.75 3.50 -12.77
C HIS A 48 1.32 4.88 -12.41
N MET A 49 1.99 4.99 -11.29
CA MET A 49 2.66 6.24 -10.87
C MET A 49 3.79 6.64 -11.81
N LYS A 50 4.54 5.66 -12.33
CA LYS A 50 5.63 5.91 -13.29
C LYS A 50 5.14 6.45 -14.64
N ALA A 51 3.91 6.15 -15.02
CA ALA A 51 3.32 6.64 -16.26
C ALA A 51 2.96 8.13 -16.20
N ILE A 52 2.89 8.71 -14.99
CA ILE A 52 2.57 10.12 -14.80
C ILE A 52 3.86 10.94 -14.81
N PRO A 53 3.99 11.99 -15.66
CA PRO A 53 5.20 12.81 -15.70
C PRO A 53 5.45 13.52 -14.37
N GLY A 54 6.69 13.40 -13.85
CA GLY A 54 7.10 14.06 -12.62
C GLY A 54 8.47 13.60 -12.16
N GLN A 55 9.10 14.36 -11.25
CA GLN A 55 10.40 14.01 -10.69
C GLN A 55 10.24 13.11 -9.47
N LYS A 56 11.01 12.02 -9.44
CA LYS A 56 11.06 11.07 -8.32
C LYS A 56 12.28 11.27 -7.44
N THR A 57 12.05 11.71 -6.21
CA THR A 57 12.95 11.52 -5.07
C THR A 57 12.09 11.18 -3.87
N ASP A 58 12.61 10.49 -2.85
CA ASP A 58 11.80 9.98 -1.73
C ASP A 58 10.97 11.06 -1.02
N LYS A 59 11.50 12.25 -0.82
CA LYS A 59 10.75 13.39 -0.27
C LYS A 59 9.75 13.97 -1.27
N LYS A 60 10.10 14.00 -2.53
CA LYS A 60 9.24 14.51 -3.60
C LYS A 60 8.11 13.54 -3.93
N ASP A 61 8.32 12.24 -3.69
CA ASP A 61 7.28 11.21 -3.91
C ASP A 61 6.07 11.44 -3.00
N ALA A 62 6.27 11.71 -1.72
CA ALA A 62 5.17 11.99 -0.80
C ALA A 62 4.40 13.25 -1.20
N HIS A 63 5.09 14.33 -1.55
CA HIS A 63 4.46 15.56 -2.06
C HIS A 63 3.72 15.34 -3.37
N TRP A 64 4.31 14.55 -4.27
CA TRP A 64 3.72 14.22 -5.55
C TRP A 64 2.43 13.40 -5.39
N ILE A 65 2.46 12.38 -4.54
CA ILE A 65 1.27 11.59 -4.20
C ILE A 65 0.19 12.46 -3.58
N ALA A 66 0.54 13.33 -2.65
CA ALA A 66 -0.40 14.25 -2.02
C ALA A 66 -1.04 15.20 -3.04
N LYS A 67 -0.25 15.75 -3.96
CA LYS A 67 -0.73 16.62 -5.03
C LYS A 67 -1.70 15.90 -5.96
N LEU A 68 -1.35 14.68 -6.41
CA LEU A 68 -2.20 13.87 -7.27
C LEU A 68 -3.50 13.45 -6.55
N THR A 69 -3.42 13.15 -5.27
CA THR A 69 -4.59 12.85 -4.44
C THR A 69 -5.52 14.04 -4.37
N ARG A 70 -4.99 15.23 -4.12
CA ARG A 70 -5.77 16.47 -4.01
C ARG A 70 -6.52 16.83 -5.30
N ILE A 71 -5.88 16.67 -6.45
CA ILE A 71 -6.48 17.00 -7.75
C ILE A 71 -7.26 15.85 -8.38
N GLY A 72 -7.33 14.69 -7.71
CA GLY A 72 -8.11 13.53 -8.16
C GLY A 72 -7.48 12.73 -9.31
N LEU A 73 -6.17 12.88 -9.56
CA LEU A 73 -5.46 12.19 -10.64
C LEU A 73 -4.68 10.96 -10.17
N LEU A 74 -4.71 10.62 -8.90
CA LEU A 74 -4.04 9.43 -8.39
C LEU A 74 -4.78 8.17 -8.87
N PRO A 75 -4.14 7.29 -9.68
CA PRO A 75 -4.79 6.08 -10.18
C PRO A 75 -5.08 5.11 -9.02
N ARG A 76 -6.34 4.81 -8.79
CA ARG A 76 -6.76 3.91 -7.71
C ARG A 76 -6.49 2.46 -8.08
N SER A 77 -5.86 1.73 -7.16
CA SER A 77 -5.80 0.28 -7.20
C SER A 77 -6.99 -0.32 -6.46
N PHE A 78 -7.42 -1.50 -6.90
CA PHE A 78 -8.42 -2.26 -6.18
C PHE A 78 -7.84 -2.80 -4.87
N VAL A 79 -8.51 -2.52 -3.76
CA VAL A 79 -8.17 -3.09 -2.45
C VAL A 79 -9.26 -4.07 -2.07
N PRO A 80 -8.96 -5.39 -2.07
CA PRO A 80 -9.93 -6.39 -1.65
C PRO A 80 -10.25 -6.25 -0.17
N ASP A 81 -11.37 -6.82 0.26
CA ASP A 81 -11.70 -6.90 1.67
C ASP A 81 -10.68 -7.76 2.44
N GLU A 82 -10.73 -7.70 3.76
CA GLU A 82 -9.76 -8.36 4.64
C GLU A 82 -9.73 -9.88 4.43
N THR A 83 -10.89 -10.50 4.24
CA THR A 83 -11.01 -11.95 4.00
C THR A 83 -10.28 -12.37 2.73
N ILE A 84 -10.46 -11.63 1.65
CA ILE A 84 -9.76 -11.89 0.38
C ILE A 84 -8.27 -11.60 0.48
N GLN A 85 -7.85 -10.59 1.24
CA GLN A 85 -6.44 -10.33 1.52
C GLN A 85 -5.78 -11.50 2.24
N GLU A 86 -6.42 -12.05 3.26
CA GLU A 86 -5.96 -13.23 3.99
C GLU A 86 -5.86 -14.45 3.08
N LEU A 87 -6.87 -14.70 2.26
CA LEU A 87 -6.87 -15.80 1.30
C LEU A 87 -5.72 -15.68 0.30
N ARG A 88 -5.48 -14.49 -0.23
CA ARG A 88 -4.34 -14.22 -1.13
C ARG A 88 -3.00 -14.50 -0.46
N GLU A 89 -2.86 -14.13 0.79
CA GLU A 89 -1.64 -14.38 1.54
C GLU A 89 -1.40 -15.87 1.76
N LEU A 90 -2.43 -16.61 2.16
CA LEU A 90 -2.35 -18.07 2.31
C LEU A 90 -2.00 -18.78 1.00
N THR A 91 -2.58 -18.37 -0.12
CA THR A 91 -2.25 -18.95 -1.44
C THR A 91 -0.82 -18.65 -1.87
N ARG A 92 -0.29 -17.45 -1.56
CA ARG A 92 1.12 -17.10 -1.79
C ARG A 92 2.06 -17.94 -0.95
N GLN A 93 1.75 -18.14 0.33
CA GLN A 93 2.53 -19.00 1.21
C GLN A 93 2.53 -20.45 0.71
N ARG A 94 1.38 -20.98 0.33
CA ARG A 94 1.28 -22.32 -0.26
C ARG A 94 2.19 -22.47 -1.49
N LYS A 95 2.12 -21.50 -2.40
CA LYS A 95 2.97 -21.48 -3.60
C LYS A 95 4.46 -21.48 -3.22
N HIS A 96 4.85 -20.64 -2.28
CA HIS A 96 6.22 -20.54 -1.79
C HIS A 96 6.72 -21.88 -1.21
N TYR A 97 5.92 -22.56 -0.39
CA TYR A 97 6.27 -23.86 0.16
C TYR A 97 6.40 -24.94 -0.93
N VAL A 98 5.51 -24.95 -1.90
CA VAL A 98 5.58 -25.89 -3.03
C VAL A 98 6.86 -25.66 -3.86
N GLU A 99 7.19 -24.43 -4.15
CA GLU A 99 8.43 -24.05 -4.87
C GLU A 99 9.68 -24.43 -4.06
N SER A 100 9.68 -24.22 -2.75
CA SER A 100 10.78 -24.59 -1.86
C SER A 100 10.96 -26.10 -1.84
N ARG A 101 9.88 -26.88 -1.69
CA ARG A 101 9.91 -28.33 -1.76
C ARG A 101 10.47 -28.83 -3.07
N ASN A 102 10.05 -28.26 -4.20
CA ASN A 102 10.53 -28.65 -5.51
C ASN A 102 12.03 -28.37 -5.69
N ARG A 103 12.51 -27.23 -5.18
CA ARG A 103 13.94 -26.92 -5.17
C ARG A 103 14.76 -27.93 -4.40
N GLU A 104 14.30 -28.32 -3.21
CA GLU A 104 14.98 -29.34 -2.40
C GLU A 104 14.98 -30.72 -3.07
N THR A 105 13.86 -31.11 -3.66
CA THR A 105 13.78 -32.37 -4.45
C THR A 105 14.75 -32.36 -5.63
N ASN A 106 14.88 -31.25 -6.33
CA ASN A 106 15.75 -31.11 -7.49
C ASN A 106 17.24 -31.07 -7.15
N ARG A 107 17.61 -30.85 -5.88
CA ARG A 107 19.00 -30.92 -5.41
C ARG A 107 19.54 -32.34 -5.26
N ILE A 108 18.68 -33.32 -5.19
CA ILE A 108 19.00 -34.73 -5.12
C ILE A 108 19.26 -35.27 -6.54
#